data_754e37f9a792697228f15e796685cf96
#
_entry.id   754e37f9a792697228f15e796685cf96
#
_cell.length_a   1.000
_cell.length_b   1.000
_cell.length_c   1.000
_cell.angle_alpha   90.00
_cell.angle_beta   90.00
_cell.angle_gamma   90.00
#
_symmetry.space_group_name_H-M   'P 1'
#
loop_
_entity.id
_entity.type
_entity.pdbx_description
1 polymer ?
#
loop_
_entity_poly.entity_id
_entity_poly.type
_entity_poly.pdbx_seq_one_letter_code
_entity_poly.pdbx_strand_id
1 'polypeptide(L)'
;IDGRTRPLLTHFDRNGFGYTLDRNTGELLVAEKFDPVVNWASKVDMDKGSKTYGRPLVDPRYSPEAKGEDETTVGICPGAIGAKNEQPAAYSPDTHLFYVPTNHICMSYEPFQVSYTPGIPYVGATVTLQPHESGPETGRFIAWDGTGGKIVWSNTEPFSVWSGALATAGDVVFYGTLEGYLKAVDARTGRELYRFKTPSGIIGNVTTYLHRGRQYVAVLSGVGGWAGIGLAAGLTDPADGAGAVGGYAGLSRYTALGGQLMVFALPESRD
;
A
#
# COMPACT_ATOMS: atom_id res chain seq x y z
N ILE A 1 -19.48 -3.18 16.74
CA ILE A 1 -18.53 -4.09 17.39
C ILE A 1 -19.11 -4.50 18.73
N ASP A 2 -19.07 -5.79 19.07
CA ASP A 2 -19.59 -6.36 20.33
C ASP A 2 -21.06 -5.99 20.62
N GLY A 3 -21.89 -5.93 19.58
CA GLY A 3 -23.31 -5.54 19.68
C GLY A 3 -23.55 -4.08 20.02
N ARG A 4 -22.52 -3.22 19.97
CA ARG A 4 -22.63 -1.78 20.23
C ARG A 4 -22.27 -0.96 19.01
N THR A 5 -23.03 0.11 18.78
CA THR A 5 -22.67 1.16 17.83
C THR A 5 -21.60 2.07 18.46
N ARG A 6 -20.45 2.16 17.81
CA ARG A 6 -19.32 2.99 18.26
C ARG A 6 -18.80 3.86 17.13
N PRO A 7 -18.36 5.09 17.38
CA PRO A 7 -17.61 5.87 16.41
C PRO A 7 -16.19 5.29 16.30
N LEU A 8 -15.82 4.83 15.10
CA LEU A 8 -14.57 4.14 14.86
C LEU A 8 -13.55 5.04 14.14
N LEU A 9 -12.26 4.76 14.39
CA LEU A 9 -11.13 5.22 13.60
C LEU A 9 -10.37 3.98 13.13
N THR A 10 -10.22 3.81 11.83
CA THR A 10 -9.42 2.72 11.25
C THR A 10 -8.15 3.29 10.64
N HIS A 11 -7.00 2.70 10.98
CA HIS A 11 -5.68 3.07 10.49
C HIS A 11 -4.97 1.85 9.90
N PHE A 12 -4.38 2.02 8.72
CA PHE A 12 -3.55 1.00 8.07
C PHE A 12 -2.09 1.44 8.20
N ASP A 13 -1.37 0.76 9.07
CA ASP A 13 -0.01 1.11 9.40
C ASP A 13 1.01 0.49 8.42
N ARG A 14 2.15 1.15 8.25
CA ARG A 14 3.27 0.63 7.43
C ARG A 14 3.73 -0.76 7.87
N ASN A 15 3.55 -1.09 9.14
CA ASN A 15 3.94 -2.36 9.73
C ASN A 15 3.09 -3.57 9.26
N GLY A 16 2.03 -3.32 8.49
CA GLY A 16 1.17 -4.34 7.89
C GLY A 16 -0.03 -4.75 8.73
N PHE A 17 -0.28 -4.05 9.85
CA PHE A 17 -1.49 -4.24 10.67
C PHE A 17 -2.48 -3.11 10.43
N GLY A 18 -3.76 -3.48 10.27
CA GLY A 18 -4.90 -2.57 10.31
C GLY A 18 -5.44 -2.48 11.72
N TYR A 19 -5.49 -1.26 12.26
CA TYR A 19 -5.96 -0.99 13.61
C TYR A 19 -7.31 -0.31 13.56
N THR A 20 -8.28 -0.78 14.35
CA THR A 20 -9.55 -0.09 14.56
C THR A 20 -9.69 0.26 16.03
N LEU A 21 -9.88 1.53 16.30
CA LEU A 21 -10.02 2.10 17.62
C LEU A 21 -11.41 2.71 17.80
N ASP A 22 -11.90 2.72 19.05
CA ASP A 22 -12.97 3.63 19.43
C ASP A 22 -12.44 5.07 19.40
N ARG A 23 -13.04 5.90 18.54
CA ARG A 23 -12.55 7.28 18.29
C ARG A 23 -12.65 8.18 19.51
N ASN A 24 -13.56 7.89 20.45
CA ASN A 24 -13.79 8.72 21.62
C ASN A 24 -12.84 8.37 22.78
N THR A 25 -12.48 7.09 22.90
CA THR A 25 -11.72 6.59 24.06
C THR A 25 -10.29 6.21 23.73
N GLY A 26 -9.98 5.96 22.44
CA GLY A 26 -8.72 5.38 21.98
C GLY A 26 -8.59 3.90 22.26
N GLU A 27 -9.65 3.23 22.74
CA GLU A 27 -9.64 1.78 22.97
C GLU A 27 -9.33 1.04 21.68
N LEU A 28 -8.32 0.16 21.69
CA LEU A 28 -8.01 -0.72 20.56
C LEU A 28 -9.03 -1.86 20.51
N LEU A 29 -9.75 -1.95 19.40
CA LEU A 29 -10.85 -2.90 19.19
C LEU A 29 -10.46 -4.03 18.25
N VAL A 30 -9.68 -3.71 17.20
CA VAL A 30 -9.21 -4.66 16.19
C VAL A 30 -7.76 -4.32 15.83
N ALA A 31 -6.93 -5.34 15.68
CA ALA A 31 -5.57 -5.20 15.16
C ALA A 31 -5.17 -6.48 14.42
N GLU A 32 -5.35 -6.48 13.11
CA GLU A 32 -5.15 -7.66 12.27
C GLU A 32 -4.29 -7.33 11.04
N LYS A 33 -3.60 -8.34 10.50
CA LYS A 33 -2.77 -8.19 9.31
C LYS A 33 -3.63 -7.93 8.07
N PHE A 34 -3.39 -6.81 7.38
CA PHE A 34 -4.04 -6.54 6.08
C PHE A 34 -3.21 -7.01 4.89
N ASP A 35 -1.99 -7.49 5.13
CA ASP A 35 -1.23 -8.28 4.19
C ASP A 35 -0.82 -9.61 4.86
N PRO A 36 -1.25 -10.78 4.32
CA PRO A 36 -1.03 -12.08 4.94
C PRO A 36 0.45 -12.49 5.02
N VAL A 37 1.34 -11.89 4.23
CA VAL A 37 2.78 -12.23 4.27
C VAL A 37 3.55 -11.52 5.37
N VAL A 38 2.94 -10.61 6.09
CA VAL A 38 3.57 -9.93 7.24
C VAL A 38 4.06 -10.97 8.24
N ASN A 39 5.38 -11.01 8.48
CA ASN A 39 6.03 -12.06 9.28
C ASN A 39 6.90 -11.53 10.43
N TRP A 40 7.29 -10.24 10.42
CA TRP A 40 8.13 -9.66 11.47
C TRP A 40 7.48 -9.70 12.86
N ALA A 41 6.15 -9.79 12.91
CA ALA A 41 5.37 -10.00 14.13
C ALA A 41 4.27 -11.03 13.88
N SER A 42 3.98 -11.86 14.87
CA SER A 42 2.95 -12.89 14.78
C SER A 42 1.55 -12.31 14.82
N LYS A 43 1.29 -11.40 15.75
CA LYS A 43 0.01 -10.67 15.96
C LYS A 43 0.26 -9.44 16.83
N VAL A 44 -0.75 -8.62 17.00
CA VAL A 44 -0.79 -7.60 18.06
C VAL A 44 -1.36 -8.23 19.33
N ASP A 45 -0.79 -7.90 20.49
CA ASP A 45 -1.30 -8.37 21.77
C ASP A 45 -2.60 -7.65 22.13
N MET A 46 -3.70 -8.37 22.15
CA MET A 46 -5.03 -7.84 22.46
C MET A 46 -5.49 -8.17 23.89
N ASP A 47 -4.64 -8.80 24.72
CA ASP A 47 -4.95 -9.06 26.12
C ASP A 47 -4.77 -7.78 26.96
N LYS A 48 -5.88 -7.19 27.42
CA LYS A 48 -5.89 -5.96 28.23
C LYS A 48 -5.17 -6.10 29.58
N GLY A 49 -4.96 -7.32 30.06
CA GLY A 49 -4.17 -7.63 31.26
C GLY A 49 -2.68 -7.70 31.02
N SER A 50 -2.26 -7.78 29.77
CA SER A 50 -0.87 -7.90 29.38
C SER A 50 -0.11 -6.58 29.46
N LYS A 51 1.18 -6.63 29.84
CA LYS A 51 2.10 -5.48 29.78
C LYS A 51 2.41 -5.03 28.35
N THR A 52 2.17 -5.89 27.38
CA THR A 52 2.41 -5.67 25.95
C THR A 52 1.12 -5.38 25.18
N TYR A 53 0.00 -5.12 25.88
CA TYR A 53 -1.28 -4.78 25.24
C TYR A 53 -1.12 -3.69 24.17
N GLY A 54 -1.67 -3.95 22.98
CA GLY A 54 -1.61 -3.07 21.83
C GLY A 54 -0.28 -3.08 21.08
N ARG A 55 0.69 -3.89 21.49
CA ARG A 55 2.00 -4.01 20.82
C ARG A 55 2.08 -5.25 19.94
N PRO A 56 2.70 -5.14 18.74
CA PRO A 56 3.02 -6.32 17.94
C PRO A 56 3.98 -7.25 18.69
N LEU A 57 3.69 -8.56 18.64
CA LEU A 57 4.56 -9.60 19.20
C LEU A 57 5.59 -10.00 18.15
N VAL A 58 6.79 -9.44 18.26
CA VAL A 58 7.89 -9.58 17.30
C VAL A 58 8.32 -11.04 17.17
N ASP A 59 8.54 -11.47 15.93
CA ASP A 59 9.18 -12.76 15.64
C ASP A 59 10.70 -12.57 15.57
N PRO A 60 11.50 -13.17 16.48
CA PRO A 60 12.94 -12.97 16.53
C PRO A 60 13.69 -13.38 15.25
N ARG A 61 13.10 -14.27 14.44
CA ARG A 61 13.71 -14.72 13.18
C ARG A 61 13.86 -13.59 12.17
N TYR A 62 12.95 -12.61 12.21
CA TYR A 62 12.88 -11.48 11.29
C TYR A 62 13.28 -10.15 11.95
N SER A 63 13.83 -10.19 13.17
CA SER A 63 14.32 -9.01 13.87
C SER A 63 15.82 -8.85 13.62
N PRO A 64 16.31 -7.73 13.09
CA PRO A 64 17.73 -7.43 13.00
C PRO A 64 18.33 -7.01 14.37
N GLU A 65 17.51 -6.74 15.38
CA GLU A 65 17.94 -6.17 16.67
C GLU A 65 18.96 -7.06 17.42
N ALA A 66 18.79 -8.38 17.31
CA ALA A 66 19.70 -9.36 17.94
C ALA A 66 20.90 -9.72 17.09
N LYS A 67 21.05 -9.15 15.89
CA LYS A 67 22.12 -9.44 14.95
C LYS A 67 23.18 -8.36 15.00
N GLY A 68 24.43 -8.77 14.73
CA GLY A 68 25.56 -7.85 14.63
C GLY A 68 25.56 -7.04 13.35
N GLU A 69 26.52 -6.11 13.25
CA GLU A 69 26.85 -5.45 12.00
C GLU A 69 27.22 -6.50 10.93
N ASP A 70 26.93 -6.19 9.67
CA ASP A 70 27.23 -7.03 8.52
C ASP A 70 26.54 -8.43 8.57
N GLU A 71 25.50 -8.58 9.38
CA GLU A 71 24.68 -9.79 9.42
C GLU A 71 23.31 -9.59 8.79
N THR A 72 23.10 -10.14 7.60
CA THR A 72 21.87 -9.97 6.82
C THR A 72 20.71 -10.75 7.43
N THR A 73 19.57 -10.07 7.65
CA THR A 73 18.26 -10.70 7.90
C THR A 73 17.48 -10.74 6.60
N VAL A 74 17.11 -11.94 6.14
CA VAL A 74 16.46 -12.15 4.84
C VAL A 74 14.96 -12.38 5.01
N GLY A 75 14.17 -11.90 4.04
CA GLY A 75 12.75 -12.24 3.92
C GLY A 75 11.86 -11.54 4.94
N ILE A 76 12.24 -10.39 5.45
CA ILE A 76 11.39 -9.58 6.34
C ILE A 76 10.22 -9.01 5.55
N CYS A 77 9.00 -9.23 5.96
CA CYS A 77 7.78 -8.70 5.34
C CYS A 77 6.93 -7.94 6.37
N PRO A 78 6.51 -6.71 6.07
CA PRO A 78 6.77 -5.96 4.84
C PRO A 78 8.20 -5.44 4.75
N GLY A 79 8.60 -5.03 3.54
CA GLY A 79 9.86 -4.32 3.33
C GLY A 79 9.84 -2.89 3.88
N ALA A 80 10.97 -2.17 3.74
CA ALA A 80 11.19 -0.84 4.33
C ALA A 80 10.17 0.22 3.88
N ILE A 81 9.56 0.07 2.71
CA ILE A 81 8.47 0.95 2.24
C ILE A 81 7.13 0.70 2.96
N GLY A 82 7.04 -0.37 3.77
CA GLY A 82 5.82 -0.78 4.48
C GLY A 82 4.81 -1.53 3.61
N ALA A 83 3.85 -2.20 4.23
CA ALA A 83 2.72 -2.82 3.53
C ALA A 83 1.75 -1.77 2.95
N LYS A 84 1.80 -0.54 3.46
CA LYS A 84 1.15 0.68 2.97
C LYS A 84 2.01 1.88 3.31
N ASN A 85 1.97 2.92 2.48
CA ASN A 85 2.67 4.17 2.72
C ASN A 85 1.66 5.36 2.66
N GLU A 86 1.99 6.45 1.95
CA GLU A 86 1.16 7.65 1.85
C GLU A 86 -0.11 7.49 1.00
N GLN A 87 -0.23 6.44 0.18
CA GLN A 87 -1.38 6.26 -0.70
C GLN A 87 -2.70 6.24 0.11
N PRO A 88 -3.67 7.15 -0.14
CA PRO A 88 -4.89 7.19 0.65
C PRO A 88 -5.80 6.00 0.36
N ALA A 89 -6.37 5.43 1.42
CA ALA A 89 -7.48 4.52 1.34
C ALA A 89 -8.80 5.31 1.19
N ALA A 90 -9.82 4.68 0.63
CA ALA A 90 -11.17 5.21 0.58
C ALA A 90 -12.12 4.36 1.43
N TYR A 91 -13.20 4.95 1.92
CA TYR A 91 -14.27 4.27 2.64
C TYR A 91 -15.60 4.49 1.95
N SER A 92 -16.41 3.44 1.85
CA SER A 92 -17.79 3.55 1.39
C SER A 92 -18.77 3.27 2.54
N PRO A 93 -19.68 4.21 2.85
CA PRO A 93 -20.72 3.97 3.85
C PRO A 93 -21.77 2.94 3.40
N ASP A 94 -21.90 2.69 2.08
CA ASP A 94 -22.90 1.76 1.54
C ASP A 94 -22.43 0.30 1.63
N THR A 95 -21.12 0.06 1.51
CA THR A 95 -20.53 -1.27 1.66
C THR A 95 -19.94 -1.52 3.05
N HIS A 96 -19.70 -0.46 3.84
CA HIS A 96 -18.95 -0.47 5.10
C HIS A 96 -17.52 -0.99 4.97
N LEU A 97 -16.91 -0.86 3.77
CA LEU A 97 -15.58 -1.33 3.47
C LEU A 97 -14.59 -0.18 3.25
N PHE A 98 -13.36 -0.42 3.64
CA PHE A 98 -12.20 0.37 3.24
C PHE A 98 -11.57 -0.25 2.01
N TYR A 99 -11.21 0.56 1.01
CA TYR A 99 -10.47 0.16 -0.18
C TYR A 99 -9.05 0.64 -0.04
N VAL A 100 -8.11 -0.30 0.03
CA VAL A 100 -6.76 -0.02 0.49
C VAL A 100 -5.75 -0.44 -0.57
N PRO A 101 -4.99 0.51 -1.13
CA PRO A 101 -3.83 0.21 -1.95
C PRO A 101 -2.69 -0.28 -1.06
N THR A 102 -2.03 -1.38 -1.44
CA THR A 102 -1.00 -2.00 -0.61
C THR A 102 0.28 -2.32 -1.38
N ASN A 103 1.38 -2.43 -0.62
CA ASN A 103 2.67 -2.93 -1.05
C ASN A 103 2.82 -4.36 -0.52
N HIS A 104 2.87 -5.33 -1.43
CA HIS A 104 3.07 -6.75 -1.11
C HIS A 104 4.53 -7.13 -1.37
N ILE A 105 5.46 -6.55 -0.59
CA ILE A 105 6.90 -6.61 -0.84
C ILE A 105 7.65 -6.89 0.46
N CYS A 106 8.71 -7.67 0.34
CA CYS A 106 9.59 -8.03 1.45
C CYS A 106 10.97 -7.39 1.27
N MET A 107 11.86 -7.60 2.24
CA MET A 107 13.23 -7.07 2.18
C MET A 107 14.24 -8.04 2.78
N SER A 108 15.49 -7.85 2.37
CA SER A 108 16.68 -8.22 3.15
C SER A 108 17.25 -6.96 3.77
N TYR A 109 17.72 -7.07 4.99
CA TYR A 109 18.22 -5.96 5.80
C TYR A 109 19.55 -6.33 6.43
N GLU A 110 20.60 -5.53 6.18
CA GLU A 110 21.95 -5.72 6.70
C GLU A 110 22.42 -4.42 7.37
N PRO A 111 22.44 -4.36 8.71
CA PRO A 111 22.87 -3.16 9.42
C PRO A 111 24.37 -2.93 9.27
N PHE A 112 24.78 -1.68 9.21
CA PHE A 112 26.18 -1.26 9.25
C PHE A 112 26.36 -0.01 10.09
N GLN A 113 27.58 0.19 10.60
CA GLN A 113 27.89 1.37 11.37
C GLN A 113 27.97 2.60 10.45
N VAL A 114 27.27 3.67 10.85
CA VAL A 114 27.28 4.93 10.09
C VAL A 114 27.67 6.10 10.98
N SER A 115 28.24 7.13 10.35
CA SER A 115 28.45 8.44 10.95
C SER A 115 27.61 9.49 10.22
N TYR A 116 27.17 10.51 10.94
CA TYR A 116 26.42 11.61 10.33
C TYR A 116 27.30 12.38 9.35
N THR A 117 26.83 12.53 8.12
CA THR A 117 27.42 13.39 7.09
C THR A 117 26.31 14.32 6.56
N PRO A 118 26.47 15.67 6.69
CA PRO A 118 25.47 16.61 6.21
C PRO A 118 25.14 16.40 4.72
N GLY A 119 23.84 16.36 4.39
CA GLY A 119 23.36 16.19 3.02
C GLY A 119 23.32 14.74 2.50
N ILE A 120 23.80 13.77 3.27
CA ILE A 120 23.71 12.34 2.93
C ILE A 120 22.55 11.71 3.72
N PRO A 121 21.68 10.87 3.10
CA PRO A 121 20.67 10.11 3.81
C PRO A 121 21.30 9.23 4.91
N TYR A 122 20.72 9.29 6.12
CA TYR A 122 21.20 8.53 7.27
C TYR A 122 20.33 7.28 7.45
N VAL A 123 20.69 6.17 6.78
CA VAL A 123 19.90 4.93 6.78
C VAL A 123 20.44 3.88 7.74
N GLY A 124 21.76 3.66 7.78
CA GLY A 124 22.41 2.71 8.69
C GLY A 124 22.22 1.24 8.31
N ALA A 125 21.77 0.96 7.11
CA ALA A 125 21.62 -0.39 6.60
C ALA A 125 21.62 -0.45 5.09
N THR A 126 22.11 -1.56 4.54
CA THR A 126 21.82 -1.99 3.17
C THR A 126 20.44 -2.65 3.17
N VAL A 127 19.55 -2.17 2.32
CA VAL A 127 18.20 -2.71 2.16
C VAL A 127 18.02 -3.12 0.71
N THR A 128 17.54 -4.35 0.49
CA THR A 128 17.08 -4.80 -0.83
C THR A 128 15.63 -5.20 -0.74
N LEU A 129 14.79 -4.65 -1.66
CA LEU A 129 13.38 -5.01 -1.75
C LEU A 129 13.20 -6.13 -2.76
N GLN A 130 12.32 -7.06 -2.44
CA GLN A 130 12.06 -8.25 -3.25
C GLN A 130 10.62 -8.72 -3.11
N PRO A 131 10.06 -9.41 -4.13
CA PRO A 131 8.78 -10.09 -3.98
C PRO A 131 8.81 -11.11 -2.84
N HIS A 132 7.65 -11.43 -2.29
CA HIS A 132 7.52 -12.58 -1.41
C HIS A 132 7.73 -13.89 -2.18
N GLU A 133 8.23 -14.93 -1.52
CA GLU A 133 8.51 -16.24 -2.14
C GLU A 133 7.30 -16.92 -2.79
N SER A 134 6.08 -16.50 -2.44
CA SER A 134 4.83 -17.04 -3.01
C SER A 134 4.56 -16.61 -4.47
N GLY A 135 5.26 -15.61 -4.98
CA GLY A 135 5.05 -15.13 -6.35
C GLY A 135 5.79 -13.83 -6.67
N PRO A 136 5.83 -13.43 -7.94
CA PRO A 136 6.54 -12.23 -8.38
C PRO A 136 5.78 -10.92 -8.13
N GLU A 137 4.51 -11.00 -7.73
CA GLU A 137 3.65 -9.84 -7.55
C GLU A 137 4.04 -9.07 -6.28
N THR A 138 4.13 -7.74 -6.38
CA THR A 138 4.52 -6.87 -5.27
C THR A 138 3.43 -5.90 -4.83
N GLY A 139 2.22 -6.02 -5.36
CA GLY A 139 1.09 -5.17 -5.00
C GLY A 139 -0.22 -5.91 -4.84
N ARG A 140 -1.09 -5.33 -4.01
CA ARG A 140 -2.48 -5.74 -3.89
C ARG A 140 -3.37 -4.52 -3.71
N PHE A 141 -4.58 -4.62 -4.22
CA PHE A 141 -5.66 -3.69 -3.91
C PHE A 141 -6.75 -4.45 -3.20
N ILE A 142 -7.04 -4.11 -1.95
CA ILE A 142 -7.92 -4.89 -1.10
C ILE A 142 -9.16 -4.11 -0.66
N ALA A 143 -10.27 -4.83 -0.40
CA ALA A 143 -11.36 -4.34 0.42
C ALA A 143 -11.25 -4.93 1.82
N TRP A 144 -11.33 -4.06 2.81
CA TRP A 144 -11.14 -4.39 4.22
C TRP A 144 -12.36 -4.08 5.05
N ASP A 145 -12.80 -5.06 5.82
CA ASP A 145 -13.80 -4.88 6.88
C ASP A 145 -13.10 -4.41 8.17
N GLY A 146 -13.23 -3.12 8.48
CA GLY A 146 -12.59 -2.52 9.66
C GLY A 146 -13.18 -2.99 11.00
N THR A 147 -14.39 -3.58 10.98
CA THR A 147 -15.05 -4.11 12.19
C THR A 147 -14.67 -5.56 12.47
N GLY A 148 -14.51 -6.35 11.41
CA GLY A 148 -14.13 -7.76 11.49
C GLY A 148 -12.63 -8.01 11.39
N GLY A 149 -11.83 -6.99 11.03
CA GLY A 149 -10.38 -7.14 10.88
C GLY A 149 -9.98 -8.12 9.78
N LYS A 150 -10.63 -8.05 8.61
CA LYS A 150 -10.39 -9.03 7.55
C LYS A 150 -10.49 -8.45 6.14
N ILE A 151 -9.75 -9.08 5.23
CA ILE A 151 -9.86 -8.85 3.80
C ILE A 151 -11.16 -9.49 3.30
N VAL A 152 -12.01 -8.72 2.62
CA VAL A 152 -13.25 -9.20 1.99
C VAL A 152 -12.98 -9.69 0.58
N TRP A 153 -12.19 -8.93 -0.19
CA TRP A 153 -11.66 -9.32 -1.49
C TRP A 153 -10.29 -8.68 -1.74
N SER A 154 -9.53 -9.24 -2.66
CA SER A 154 -8.19 -8.79 -3.01
C SER A 154 -7.92 -8.96 -4.50
N ASN A 155 -7.44 -7.92 -5.15
CA ASN A 155 -6.89 -7.96 -6.49
C ASN A 155 -5.37 -7.90 -6.41
N THR A 156 -4.69 -8.86 -7.04
CA THR A 156 -3.24 -8.91 -7.13
C THR A 156 -2.75 -8.04 -8.29
N GLU A 157 -1.69 -7.28 -8.05
CA GLU A 157 -1.06 -6.41 -9.04
C GLU A 157 0.42 -6.75 -9.18
N PRO A 158 0.99 -6.67 -10.40
CA PRO A 158 2.41 -6.96 -10.62
C PRO A 158 3.34 -6.12 -9.76
N PHE A 159 2.99 -4.85 -9.54
CA PHE A 159 3.74 -3.91 -8.72
C PHE A 159 2.88 -3.35 -7.59
N SER A 160 3.54 -2.84 -6.56
CA SER A 160 2.90 -2.09 -5.46
C SER A 160 1.89 -1.07 -5.98
N VAL A 161 0.73 -0.96 -5.32
CA VAL A 161 -0.30 0.01 -5.70
C VAL A 161 0.00 1.34 -4.99
N TRP A 162 0.59 2.28 -5.71
CA TRP A 162 0.97 3.60 -5.19
C TRP A 162 -0.09 4.67 -5.38
N SER A 163 -1.09 4.41 -6.20
CA SER A 163 -2.23 5.32 -6.38
C SER A 163 -3.15 5.29 -5.16
N GLY A 164 -3.76 6.44 -4.85
CA GLY A 164 -4.88 6.48 -3.91
C GLY A 164 -6.13 5.82 -4.47
N ALA A 165 -6.99 5.34 -3.60
CA ALA A 165 -8.31 4.79 -3.92
C ALA A 165 -9.37 5.90 -3.97
N LEU A 166 -10.33 5.78 -4.89
CA LEU A 166 -11.54 6.61 -4.97
C LEU A 166 -12.77 5.72 -4.94
N ALA A 167 -13.58 5.78 -3.89
CA ALA A 167 -14.89 5.14 -3.83
C ALA A 167 -15.98 6.13 -4.26
N THR A 168 -16.96 5.63 -5.00
CA THR A 168 -18.12 6.41 -5.48
C THR A 168 -19.43 5.84 -4.97
N ALA A 169 -20.47 6.66 -4.90
CA ALA A 169 -21.83 6.25 -4.50
C ALA A 169 -22.49 5.24 -5.46
N GLY A 170 -21.93 5.06 -6.66
CA GLY A 170 -22.41 4.07 -7.63
C GLY A 170 -21.78 2.69 -7.48
N ASP A 171 -21.28 2.33 -6.30
CA ASP A 171 -20.61 1.05 -6.02
C ASP A 171 -19.39 0.76 -6.95
N VAL A 172 -18.72 1.81 -7.43
CA VAL A 172 -17.49 1.70 -8.23
C VAL A 172 -16.32 2.29 -7.47
N VAL A 173 -15.21 1.55 -7.45
CA VAL A 173 -13.95 2.01 -6.86
C VAL A 173 -12.90 2.13 -7.95
N PHE A 174 -12.18 3.25 -7.96
CA PHE A 174 -11.09 3.51 -8.89
C PHE A 174 -9.75 3.49 -8.19
N TYR A 175 -8.74 2.98 -8.87
CA TYR A 175 -7.33 3.08 -8.49
C TYR A 175 -6.42 3.01 -9.72
N GLY A 176 -5.18 3.43 -9.58
CA GLY A 176 -4.17 3.34 -10.62
C GLY A 176 -3.11 2.30 -10.33
N THR A 177 -2.44 1.80 -11.37
CA THR A 177 -1.33 0.86 -11.24
C THR A 177 -0.02 1.47 -11.73
N LEU A 178 1.12 0.94 -11.30
CA LEU A 178 2.43 1.40 -11.78
C LEU A 178 2.68 1.07 -13.24
N GLU A 179 2.05 0.02 -13.79
CA GLU A 179 2.09 -0.25 -15.23
C GLU A 179 1.32 0.79 -16.05
N GLY A 180 0.52 1.64 -15.39
CA GLY A 180 -0.22 2.73 -16.02
C GLY A 180 -1.66 2.39 -16.37
N TYR A 181 -2.30 1.48 -15.67
CA TYR A 181 -3.73 1.26 -15.82
C TYR A 181 -4.52 2.07 -14.80
N LEU A 182 -5.45 2.89 -15.25
CA LEU A 182 -6.58 3.32 -14.43
C LEU A 182 -7.60 2.18 -14.46
N LYS A 183 -7.92 1.62 -13.30
CA LYS A 183 -8.89 0.54 -13.13
C LYS A 183 -10.12 1.04 -12.39
N ALA A 184 -11.28 0.53 -12.80
CA ALA A 184 -12.55 0.65 -12.08
C ALA A 184 -13.03 -0.74 -11.72
N VAL A 185 -13.32 -0.97 -10.44
CA VAL A 185 -13.77 -2.27 -9.92
C VAL A 185 -15.08 -2.14 -9.17
N ASP A 186 -15.85 -3.22 -9.15
CA ASP A 186 -17.05 -3.33 -8.33
C ASP A 186 -16.67 -3.30 -6.84
N ALA A 187 -17.32 -2.43 -6.09
CA ALA A 187 -16.99 -2.16 -4.69
C ALA A 187 -17.19 -3.38 -3.78
N ARG A 188 -18.14 -4.26 -4.09
CA ARG A 188 -18.51 -5.41 -3.25
C ARG A 188 -17.67 -6.65 -3.53
N THR A 189 -17.23 -6.81 -4.79
CA THR A 189 -16.61 -8.05 -5.26
C THR A 189 -15.17 -7.91 -5.74
N GLY A 190 -14.70 -6.68 -6.00
CA GLY A 190 -13.39 -6.42 -6.60
C GLY A 190 -13.32 -6.75 -8.10
N ARG A 191 -14.42 -7.21 -8.71
CA ARG A 191 -14.44 -7.54 -10.13
C ARG A 191 -14.13 -6.32 -10.98
N GLU A 192 -13.15 -6.44 -11.90
CA GLU A 192 -12.81 -5.37 -12.84
C GLU A 192 -13.99 -5.08 -13.77
N LEU A 193 -14.41 -3.82 -13.80
CA LEU A 193 -15.48 -3.29 -14.64
C LEU A 193 -14.93 -2.58 -15.87
N TYR A 194 -13.80 -1.90 -15.69
CA TYR A 194 -13.16 -1.11 -16.74
C TYR A 194 -11.68 -0.92 -16.43
N ARG A 195 -10.86 -0.84 -17.46
CA ARG A 195 -9.47 -0.38 -17.38
C ARG A 195 -9.08 0.43 -18.60
N PHE A 196 -8.20 1.38 -18.38
CA PHE A 196 -7.64 2.23 -19.43
C PHE A 196 -6.14 2.35 -19.26
N LYS A 197 -5.37 2.09 -20.31
CA LYS A 197 -3.91 2.27 -20.32
C LYS A 197 -3.58 3.75 -20.52
N THR A 198 -2.96 4.36 -19.52
CA THR A 198 -2.43 5.71 -19.57
C THR A 198 -0.97 5.71 -20.08
N PRO A 199 -0.42 6.85 -20.49
CA PRO A 199 0.94 6.90 -21.06
C PRO A 199 2.06 6.54 -20.06
N SER A 200 1.83 6.69 -18.75
CA SER A 200 2.79 6.38 -17.69
C SER A 200 2.11 5.65 -16.55
N GLY A 201 2.89 5.16 -15.57
CA GLY A 201 2.37 4.64 -14.32
C GLY A 201 1.59 5.69 -13.53
N ILE A 202 0.81 5.25 -12.56
CA ILE A 202 -0.04 6.12 -11.76
C ILE A 202 0.36 5.98 -10.29
N ILE A 203 0.89 7.06 -9.70
CA ILE A 203 1.14 7.21 -8.27
C ILE A 203 0.25 8.28 -7.63
N GLY A 204 -0.37 9.12 -8.45
CA GLY A 204 -1.28 10.16 -8.00
C GLY A 204 -2.65 9.63 -7.60
N ASN A 205 -3.38 10.44 -6.83
CA ASN A 205 -4.72 10.09 -6.40
C ASN A 205 -5.71 10.22 -7.57
N VAL A 206 -6.64 9.29 -7.64
CA VAL A 206 -7.81 9.42 -8.49
C VAL A 206 -8.81 10.33 -7.79
N THR A 207 -9.33 11.31 -8.50
CA THR A 207 -10.29 12.27 -7.97
C THR A 207 -11.54 12.33 -8.84
N THR A 208 -12.66 12.80 -8.29
CA THR A 208 -13.89 13.01 -9.04
C THR A 208 -14.47 14.38 -8.75
N TYR A 209 -15.12 14.98 -9.76
CA TYR A 209 -15.79 16.26 -9.64
C TYR A 209 -16.99 16.34 -10.57
N LEU A 210 -17.91 17.24 -10.26
CA LEU A 210 -19.04 17.59 -11.12
C LEU A 210 -18.76 18.88 -11.89
N HIS A 211 -19.01 18.87 -13.19
CA HIS A 211 -19.03 20.06 -14.01
C HIS A 211 -20.27 20.06 -14.92
N ARG A 212 -21.11 21.10 -14.81
CA ARG A 212 -22.36 21.24 -15.56
C ARG A 212 -23.27 20.00 -15.47
N GLY A 213 -23.40 19.43 -14.28
CA GLY A 213 -24.23 18.25 -14.03
C GLY A 213 -23.63 16.90 -14.46
N ARG A 214 -22.44 16.88 -15.09
CA ARG A 214 -21.75 15.68 -15.51
C ARG A 214 -20.61 15.36 -14.58
N GLN A 215 -20.48 14.08 -14.20
CA GLN A 215 -19.38 13.58 -13.38
C GLN A 215 -18.14 13.31 -14.24
N TYR A 216 -16.99 13.71 -13.73
CA TYR A 216 -15.67 13.46 -14.29
C TYR A 216 -14.81 12.73 -13.27
N VAL A 217 -13.93 11.87 -13.77
CA VAL A 217 -12.85 11.23 -13.01
C VAL A 217 -11.53 11.70 -13.57
N ALA A 218 -10.67 12.23 -12.73
CA ALA A 218 -9.37 12.75 -13.13
C ALA A 218 -8.24 12.05 -12.39
N VAL A 219 -7.13 11.83 -13.08
CA VAL A 219 -5.91 11.22 -12.54
C VAL A 219 -4.67 11.78 -13.22
N LEU A 220 -3.59 11.96 -12.47
CA LEU A 220 -2.28 12.27 -13.01
C LEU A 220 -1.57 10.95 -13.36
N SER A 221 -1.24 10.79 -14.65
CA SER A 221 -0.41 9.71 -15.14
C SER A 221 1.05 10.16 -15.16
N GLY A 222 1.85 9.59 -14.26
CA GLY A 222 3.26 9.88 -14.09
C GLY A 222 3.84 9.04 -12.95
N VAL A 223 5.08 8.60 -13.10
CA VAL A 223 5.82 7.83 -12.09
C VAL A 223 6.92 8.70 -11.51
N GLY A 224 7.07 8.67 -10.20
CA GLY A 224 8.10 9.37 -9.44
C GLY A 224 8.25 8.78 -8.03
N GLY A 225 8.85 9.53 -7.11
CA GLY A 225 9.06 9.09 -5.74
C GLY A 225 9.85 7.78 -5.67
N TRP A 226 9.60 6.99 -4.65
CA TRP A 226 10.29 5.69 -4.45
C TRP A 226 10.10 4.72 -5.61
N ALA A 227 8.91 4.60 -6.17
CA ALA A 227 8.62 3.69 -7.27
C ALA A 227 9.35 4.09 -8.57
N GLY A 228 9.61 5.37 -8.76
CA GLY A 228 10.22 5.91 -9.98
C GLY A 228 11.70 6.23 -9.88
N ILE A 229 12.36 6.05 -8.74
CA ILE A 229 13.72 6.55 -8.52
C ILE A 229 14.73 5.92 -9.50
N GLY A 230 14.64 4.62 -9.75
CA GLY A 230 15.50 3.93 -10.72
C GLY A 230 15.34 4.48 -12.14
N LEU A 231 14.08 4.70 -12.57
CA LEU A 231 13.78 5.27 -13.89
C LEU A 231 14.24 6.73 -14.01
N ALA A 232 14.01 7.54 -12.97
CA ALA A 232 14.30 8.97 -13.00
C ALA A 232 15.79 9.28 -12.94
N ALA A 233 16.54 8.51 -12.16
CA ALA A 233 17.98 8.74 -11.94
C ALA A 233 18.88 7.78 -12.74
N GLY A 234 18.31 6.85 -13.51
CA GLY A 234 19.08 5.85 -14.28
C GLY A 234 19.84 4.87 -13.40
N LEU A 235 19.37 4.63 -12.16
CA LEU A 235 20.01 3.72 -11.22
C LEU A 235 19.73 2.27 -11.59
N THR A 236 20.73 1.40 -11.40
CA THR A 236 20.65 -0.03 -11.76
C THR A 236 21.04 -0.98 -10.63
N ASP A 237 21.69 -0.48 -9.58
CA ASP A 237 22.03 -1.30 -8.42
C ASP A 237 20.76 -1.58 -7.60
N PRO A 238 20.41 -2.85 -7.35
CA PRO A 238 19.22 -3.21 -6.58
C PRO A 238 19.16 -2.59 -5.16
N ALA A 239 20.28 -2.28 -4.55
CA ALA A 239 20.36 -1.66 -3.23
C ALA A 239 20.15 -0.14 -3.26
N ASP A 240 20.27 0.50 -4.43
CA ASP A 240 20.08 1.93 -4.57
C ASP A 240 18.66 2.35 -4.16
N GLY A 241 18.55 3.59 -3.65
CA GLY A 241 17.29 4.15 -3.19
C GLY A 241 16.67 3.34 -2.04
N ALA A 242 17.49 2.83 -1.12
CA ALA A 242 17.07 1.93 -0.04
C ALA A 242 16.31 0.70 -0.58
N GLY A 243 16.84 0.09 -1.62
CA GLY A 243 16.30 -1.12 -2.25
C GLY A 243 15.17 -0.89 -3.26
N ALA A 244 14.73 0.36 -3.45
CA ALA A 244 13.63 0.64 -4.37
C ALA A 244 13.95 0.27 -5.83
N VAL A 245 15.23 0.43 -6.25
CA VAL A 245 15.65 0.05 -7.60
C VAL A 245 15.44 -1.45 -7.85
N GLY A 246 15.82 -2.30 -6.89
CA GLY A 246 15.59 -3.74 -6.96
C GLY A 246 14.11 -4.11 -6.91
N GLY A 247 13.34 -3.50 -6.00
CA GLY A 247 11.91 -3.76 -5.84
C GLY A 247 11.06 -3.41 -7.07
N TYR A 248 11.53 -2.48 -7.91
CA TYR A 248 10.84 -2.02 -9.11
C TYR A 248 11.64 -2.24 -10.41
N ALA A 249 12.63 -3.15 -10.40
CA ALA A 249 13.54 -3.38 -11.52
C ALA A 249 12.85 -3.68 -12.87
N GLY A 250 11.68 -4.33 -12.83
CA GLY A 250 10.91 -4.65 -14.03
C GLY A 250 10.02 -3.52 -14.56
N LEU A 251 9.88 -2.42 -13.83
CA LEU A 251 8.89 -1.39 -14.11
C LEU A 251 9.13 -0.68 -15.45
N SER A 252 10.39 -0.49 -15.84
CA SER A 252 10.77 0.14 -17.12
C SER A 252 10.24 -0.56 -18.36
N ARG A 253 9.86 -1.84 -18.25
CA ARG A 253 9.26 -2.61 -19.36
C ARG A 253 7.79 -2.25 -19.62
N TYR A 254 7.13 -1.64 -18.64
CA TYR A 254 5.70 -1.36 -18.66
C TYR A 254 5.36 0.11 -18.76
N THR A 255 6.23 0.96 -18.25
CA THR A 255 6.00 2.39 -18.15
C THR A 255 7.26 3.21 -18.36
N ALA A 256 7.08 4.47 -18.69
CA ALA A 256 8.12 5.49 -18.75
C ALA A 256 7.76 6.65 -17.84
N LEU A 257 8.71 7.54 -17.59
CA LEU A 257 8.43 8.82 -16.94
C LEU A 257 7.36 9.56 -17.75
N GLY A 258 6.43 10.20 -17.06
CA GLY A 258 5.32 10.91 -17.68
C GLY A 258 4.90 12.13 -16.86
N GLY A 259 3.81 12.73 -17.23
CA GLY A 259 3.24 13.87 -16.53
C GLY A 259 2.03 14.38 -17.30
N GLN A 260 0.95 13.58 -17.36
CA GLN A 260 -0.28 13.94 -18.06
C GLN A 260 -1.48 13.89 -17.13
N LEU A 261 -2.31 14.92 -17.16
CA LEU A 261 -3.63 14.90 -16.56
C LEU A 261 -4.59 14.20 -17.53
N MET A 262 -5.14 13.08 -17.07
CA MET A 262 -6.17 12.32 -17.78
C MET A 262 -7.53 12.58 -17.13
N VAL A 263 -8.53 12.88 -17.96
CA VAL A 263 -9.90 13.15 -17.50
C VAL A 263 -10.87 12.26 -18.26
N PHE A 264 -11.71 11.55 -17.51
CA PHE A 264 -12.69 10.60 -18.00
C PHE A 264 -14.11 11.04 -17.65
N ALA A 265 -15.06 10.74 -18.51
CA ALA A 265 -16.48 10.88 -18.25
C ALA A 265 -17.24 9.76 -18.96
N LEU A 266 -18.41 9.40 -18.44
CA LEU A 266 -19.30 8.51 -19.18
C LEU A 266 -19.73 9.20 -20.50
N PRO A 267 -19.92 8.43 -21.58
CA PRO A 267 -20.53 8.95 -22.81
C PRO A 267 -21.87 9.62 -22.50
N GLU A 268 -22.23 10.63 -23.30
CA GLU A 268 -23.59 11.16 -23.23
C GLU A 268 -24.55 10.07 -23.69
N SER A 269 -25.68 9.91 -22.95
CA SER A 269 -26.76 9.04 -23.39
C SER A 269 -27.21 9.56 -24.76
N ARG A 270 -27.11 8.74 -25.79
CA ARG A 270 -27.81 9.01 -27.05
C ARG A 270 -29.28 8.71 -26.77
N ASP A 271 -30.05 9.75 -26.57
CA ASP A 271 -31.51 9.67 -26.57
C ASP A 271 -32.03 9.13 -27.93
#